data_3fb0d3a832ea670f5fd1dc3411fc0606
#
_entry.id   3fb0d3a832ea670f5fd1dc3411fc0606
#
_cell.length_a   1.000
_cell.length_b   1.000
_cell.length_c   1.000
_cell.angle_alpha   90.00
_cell.angle_beta   90.00
_cell.angle_gamma   90.00
#
_symmetry.space_group_name_H-M   'P 1'
#
loop_
_entity.id
_entity.type
_entity.pdbx_description
1 polymer ?
#
loop_
_entity_poly.entity_id
_entity_poly.type
_entity_poly.pdbx_seq_one_letter_code
_entity_poly.pdbx_strand_id
1 'polypeptide(L)'
;MLIRTATKSDVPLVAPLFNAYREFYGQNSDLDGARACINDNLRLERSTIFVCEEEGSTVGFTQLYPAFCSVEMKPFYVLYDLFVTPNQRTKGIGSALLNHAHFWAKSQGAFRVVLETAHTNTTAQSVYEGLGYELETEFRKYSFSTE
;
A
#
# COMPACT_ATOMS: atom_id res chain seq x y z
N MET A 1 16.15 -6.89 7.88
CA MET A 1 14.95 -6.16 7.43
C MET A 1 15.21 -4.65 7.53
N LEU A 2 15.12 -3.94 6.42
CA LEU A 2 15.20 -2.48 6.36
C LEU A 2 13.96 -1.95 5.61
N ILE A 3 13.25 -0.99 6.23
CA ILE A 3 12.11 -0.32 5.58
C ILE A 3 12.49 1.15 5.38
N ARG A 4 12.30 1.65 4.16
CA ARG A 4 12.60 3.03 3.81
C ARG A 4 11.63 3.56 2.75
N THR A 5 11.58 4.88 2.64
CA THR A 5 10.83 5.54 1.57
C THR A 5 11.49 5.27 0.22
N ALA A 6 10.68 4.92 -0.77
CA ALA A 6 11.14 4.76 -2.15
C ALA A 6 11.40 6.12 -2.80
N THR A 7 12.40 6.16 -3.67
CA THR A 7 12.74 7.30 -4.51
C THR A 7 12.55 6.95 -6.00
N LYS A 8 12.73 7.91 -6.88
CA LYS A 8 12.65 7.67 -8.34
C LYS A 8 13.62 6.58 -8.82
N SER A 9 14.75 6.42 -8.16
CA SER A 9 15.73 5.38 -8.49
C SER A 9 15.26 3.97 -8.13
N ASP A 10 14.21 3.84 -7.32
CA ASP A 10 13.62 2.55 -6.94
C ASP A 10 12.57 2.03 -7.93
N VAL A 11 12.19 2.81 -8.94
CA VAL A 11 11.19 2.38 -9.94
C VAL A 11 11.50 0.99 -10.52
N PRO A 12 12.75 0.64 -10.91
CA PRO A 12 13.07 -0.70 -11.42
C PRO A 12 12.86 -1.82 -10.39
N LEU A 13 12.91 -1.50 -9.10
CA LEU A 13 12.73 -2.45 -8.01
C LEU A 13 11.24 -2.60 -7.61
N VAL A 14 10.52 -1.49 -7.59
CA VAL A 14 9.10 -1.46 -7.18
C VAL A 14 8.17 -1.92 -8.30
N ALA A 15 8.44 -1.57 -9.55
CA ALA A 15 7.55 -1.88 -10.67
C ALA A 15 7.28 -3.39 -10.84
N PRO A 16 8.26 -4.30 -10.72
CA PRO A 16 7.99 -5.74 -10.77
C PRO A 16 7.10 -6.22 -9.61
N LEU A 17 7.29 -5.69 -8.41
CA LEU A 17 6.45 -6.01 -7.25
C LEU A 17 5.02 -5.50 -7.44
N PHE A 18 4.87 -4.29 -7.95
CA PHE A 18 3.58 -3.70 -8.28
C PHE A 18 2.86 -4.48 -9.38
N ASN A 19 3.58 -4.92 -10.43
CA ASN A 19 3.01 -5.78 -11.46
C ASN A 19 2.52 -7.12 -10.88
N ALA A 20 3.30 -7.76 -10.02
CA ALA A 20 2.91 -8.99 -9.33
C ALA A 20 1.70 -8.78 -8.40
N TYR A 21 1.61 -7.65 -7.71
CA TYR A 21 0.45 -7.25 -6.93
C TYR A 21 -0.82 -7.15 -7.80
N ARG A 22 -0.72 -6.53 -8.99
CA ARG A 22 -1.83 -6.42 -9.94
C ARG A 22 -2.28 -7.80 -10.45
N GLU A 23 -1.33 -8.68 -10.76
CA GLU A 23 -1.62 -10.06 -11.17
C GLU A 23 -2.35 -10.83 -10.05
N PHE A 24 -1.96 -10.63 -8.80
CA PHE A 24 -2.65 -11.21 -7.63
C PHE A 24 -4.13 -10.80 -7.58
N TYR A 25 -4.46 -9.60 -8.02
CA TYR A 25 -5.83 -9.09 -8.13
C TYR A 25 -6.50 -9.36 -9.49
N GLY A 26 -5.95 -10.29 -10.28
CA GLY A 26 -6.56 -10.78 -11.51
C GLY A 26 -6.29 -9.93 -12.76
N GLN A 27 -5.39 -8.95 -12.68
CA GLN A 27 -4.98 -8.17 -13.85
C GLN A 27 -3.95 -8.93 -14.68
N ASN A 28 -3.92 -8.66 -16.00
CA ASN A 28 -2.87 -9.17 -16.86
C ASN A 28 -1.52 -8.53 -16.50
N SER A 29 -0.44 -9.28 -16.71
CA SER A 29 0.91 -8.75 -16.59
C SER A 29 1.11 -7.59 -17.57
N ASP A 30 1.61 -6.48 -17.07
CA ASP A 30 1.93 -5.26 -17.81
C ASP A 30 3.07 -4.52 -17.10
N LEU A 31 4.29 -5.02 -17.25
CA LEU A 31 5.45 -4.46 -16.57
C LEU A 31 5.76 -3.03 -17.03
N ASP A 32 5.57 -2.72 -18.31
CA ASP A 32 5.81 -1.37 -18.85
C ASP A 32 4.78 -0.38 -18.28
N GLY A 33 3.50 -0.76 -18.22
CA GLY A 33 2.46 0.03 -17.59
C GLY A 33 2.69 0.21 -16.08
N ALA A 34 3.10 -0.84 -15.40
CA ALA A 34 3.45 -0.79 -13.97
C ALA A 34 4.61 0.18 -13.71
N ARG A 35 5.65 0.11 -14.54
CA ARG A 35 6.81 1.02 -14.45
C ARG A 35 6.40 2.47 -14.67
N ALA A 36 5.61 2.74 -15.70
CA ALA A 36 5.11 4.09 -15.99
C ALA A 36 4.25 4.64 -14.84
N CYS A 37 3.37 3.82 -14.28
CA CYS A 37 2.51 4.19 -13.16
C CYS A 37 3.33 4.56 -11.91
N ILE A 38 4.26 3.71 -11.50
CA ILE A 38 5.11 3.96 -10.32
C ILE A 38 6.01 5.18 -10.55
N ASN A 39 6.60 5.31 -11.74
CA ASN A 39 7.40 6.48 -12.08
C ASN A 39 6.60 7.78 -11.98
N ASP A 40 5.38 7.82 -12.52
CA ASP A 40 4.52 9.00 -12.47
C ASP A 40 4.05 9.31 -11.05
N ASN A 41 3.71 8.29 -10.27
CA ASN A 41 3.32 8.48 -8.87
C ASN A 41 4.44 9.14 -8.06
N LEU A 42 5.68 8.70 -8.25
CA LEU A 42 6.82 9.28 -7.54
C LEU A 42 7.20 10.67 -8.10
N ARG A 43 7.18 10.84 -9.42
CA ARG A 43 7.52 12.11 -10.07
C ARG A 43 6.52 13.22 -9.76
N LEU A 44 5.23 12.90 -9.70
CA LEU A 44 4.14 13.85 -9.46
C LEU A 44 3.72 13.89 -7.98
N GLU A 45 4.43 13.16 -7.12
CA GLU A 45 4.14 13.09 -5.67
C GLU A 45 2.67 12.72 -5.39
N ARG A 46 2.09 11.82 -6.21
CA ARG A 46 0.71 11.34 -6.03
C ARG A 46 0.56 10.41 -4.85
N SER A 47 1.61 9.66 -4.54
CA SER A 47 1.62 8.66 -3.48
C SER A 47 2.96 8.64 -2.75
N THR A 48 2.97 8.00 -1.59
CA THR A 48 4.18 7.65 -0.85
C THR A 48 4.32 6.13 -0.88
N ILE A 49 5.52 5.66 -1.22
CA ILE A 49 5.83 4.25 -1.30
C ILE A 49 6.94 3.92 -0.30
N PHE A 50 6.73 2.88 0.50
CA PHE A 50 7.75 2.29 1.35
C PHE A 50 8.16 0.94 0.78
N VAL A 51 9.44 0.67 0.78
CA VAL A 51 10.02 -0.62 0.36
C VAL A 51 10.65 -1.32 1.54
N CYS A 52 10.56 -2.64 1.52
CA CYS A 52 11.27 -3.51 2.47
C CYS A 52 12.42 -4.22 1.76
N GLU A 53 13.60 -4.10 2.33
CA GLU A 53 14.81 -4.79 1.86
C GLU A 53 15.22 -5.88 2.85
N GLU A 54 15.50 -7.05 2.32
CA GLU A 54 16.08 -8.20 3.01
C GLU A 54 17.28 -8.71 2.23
N GLU A 55 18.42 -8.84 2.90
CA GLU A 55 19.67 -9.35 2.32
C GLU A 55 20.03 -8.70 0.97
N GLY A 56 19.83 -7.37 0.88
CA GLY A 56 20.14 -6.58 -0.30
C GLY A 56 19.13 -6.68 -1.44
N SER A 57 18.00 -7.35 -1.23
CA SER A 57 16.92 -7.47 -2.21
C SER A 57 15.64 -6.77 -1.73
N THR A 58 14.94 -6.09 -2.64
CA THR A 58 13.62 -5.51 -2.35
C THR A 58 12.56 -6.62 -2.43
N VAL A 59 11.95 -6.92 -1.28
CA VAL A 59 11.07 -8.08 -1.12
C VAL A 59 9.61 -7.73 -0.86
N GLY A 60 9.31 -6.47 -0.65
CA GLY A 60 7.94 -6.00 -0.42
C GLY A 60 7.83 -4.49 -0.52
N PHE A 61 6.61 -4.02 -0.70
CA PHE A 61 6.30 -2.59 -0.71
C PHE A 61 4.90 -2.33 -0.19
N THR A 62 4.65 -1.09 0.21
CA THR A 62 3.31 -0.55 0.44
C THR A 62 3.21 0.84 -0.15
N GLN A 63 2.03 1.20 -0.64
CA GLN A 63 1.75 2.48 -1.27
C GLN A 63 0.53 3.14 -0.66
N LEU A 64 0.67 4.40 -0.27
CA LEU A 64 -0.39 5.22 0.30
C LEU A 64 -0.65 6.44 -0.56
N TYR A 65 -1.94 6.76 -0.71
CA TYR A 65 -2.39 7.99 -1.37
C TYR A 65 -2.97 8.95 -0.35
N PRO A 66 -2.65 10.26 -0.46
CA PRO A 66 -3.23 11.26 0.42
C PRO A 66 -4.71 11.49 0.11
N ALA A 67 -5.48 11.75 1.14
CA ALA A 67 -6.88 12.12 1.06
C ALA A 67 -7.21 13.13 2.17
N PHE A 68 -8.37 13.76 2.07
CA PHE A 68 -8.82 14.75 3.05
C PHE A 68 -10.26 14.44 3.48
N CYS A 69 -10.50 14.41 4.78
CA CYS A 69 -11.82 14.22 5.35
C CYS A 69 -12.45 15.58 5.65
N SER A 70 -13.47 15.96 4.87
CA SER A 70 -14.13 17.26 5.03
C SER A 70 -14.81 17.40 6.37
N VAL A 71 -15.48 16.35 6.86
CA VAL A 71 -16.23 16.38 8.13
C VAL A 71 -15.27 16.63 9.31
N GLU A 72 -14.15 15.95 9.35
CA GLU A 72 -13.14 16.11 10.39
C GLU A 72 -12.19 17.29 10.14
N MET A 73 -12.18 17.84 8.93
CA MET A 73 -11.24 18.87 8.47
C MET A 73 -9.78 18.44 8.68
N LYS A 74 -9.47 17.20 8.36
CA LYS A 74 -8.17 16.58 8.61
C LYS A 74 -7.71 15.72 7.43
N PRO A 75 -6.40 15.65 7.19
CA PRO A 75 -5.85 14.73 6.21
C PRO A 75 -5.89 13.28 6.74
N PHE A 76 -5.97 12.33 5.82
CA PHE A 76 -5.78 10.92 6.08
C PHE A 76 -5.10 10.26 4.89
N TYR A 77 -4.70 9.01 5.02
CA TYR A 77 -4.10 8.25 3.93
C TYR A 77 -4.91 7.00 3.62
N VAL A 78 -5.00 6.70 2.32
CA VAL A 78 -5.52 5.42 1.83
C VAL A 78 -4.31 4.53 1.53
N LEU A 79 -4.13 3.46 2.28
CA LEU A 79 -3.15 2.43 2.00
C LEU A 79 -3.77 1.51 0.94
N TYR A 80 -3.33 1.69 -0.30
CA TYR A 80 -3.94 1.03 -1.45
C TYR A 80 -3.26 -0.29 -1.78
N ASP A 81 -1.94 -0.33 -1.71
CA ASP A 81 -1.16 -1.49 -2.10
C ASP A 81 -0.31 -1.99 -0.92
N LEU A 82 -0.32 -3.28 -0.73
CA LEU A 82 0.59 -3.99 0.17
C LEU A 82 0.93 -5.33 -0.47
N PHE A 83 2.20 -5.55 -0.74
CA PHE A 83 2.67 -6.78 -1.34
C PHE A 83 4.00 -7.23 -0.76
N VAL A 84 4.11 -8.51 -0.50
CA VAL A 84 5.35 -9.19 -0.10
C VAL A 84 5.54 -10.39 -1.02
N THR A 85 6.76 -10.58 -1.52
CA THR A 85 7.06 -11.71 -2.40
C THR A 85 6.73 -13.04 -1.71
N PRO A 86 6.19 -14.03 -2.43
CA PRO A 86 5.67 -15.26 -1.82
C PRO A 86 6.67 -15.98 -0.91
N ASN A 87 7.94 -16.04 -1.30
CA ASN A 87 9.00 -16.70 -0.52
C ASN A 87 9.43 -15.95 0.74
N GLN A 88 8.97 -14.73 0.93
CA GLN A 88 9.26 -13.88 2.09
C GLN A 88 8.04 -13.63 2.98
N ARG A 89 6.90 -14.20 2.64
CA ARG A 89 5.69 -14.13 3.48
C ARG A 89 5.85 -14.87 4.79
N THR A 90 4.97 -14.62 5.74
CA THR A 90 4.97 -15.21 7.10
C THR A 90 6.17 -14.84 7.99
N LYS A 91 7.02 -13.91 7.55
CA LYS A 91 8.18 -13.38 8.29
C LYS A 91 7.93 -12.03 8.97
N GLY A 92 6.68 -11.58 9.01
CA GLY A 92 6.30 -10.31 9.64
C GLY A 92 6.56 -9.06 8.78
N ILE A 93 6.99 -9.21 7.52
CA ILE A 93 7.32 -8.07 6.64
C ILE A 93 6.10 -7.20 6.38
N GLY A 94 4.94 -7.81 6.08
CA GLY A 94 3.70 -7.06 5.87
C GLY A 94 3.32 -6.21 7.08
N SER A 95 3.36 -6.79 8.28
CA SER A 95 3.09 -6.05 9.52
C SER A 95 4.10 -4.93 9.77
N ALA A 96 5.37 -5.16 9.44
CA ALA A 96 6.40 -4.15 9.59
C ALA A 96 6.19 -2.98 8.62
N LEU A 97 5.83 -3.24 7.37
CA LEU A 97 5.46 -2.21 6.37
C LEU A 97 4.25 -1.40 6.84
N LEU A 98 3.20 -2.07 7.34
CA LEU A 98 2.02 -1.41 7.89
C LEU A 98 2.35 -0.51 9.07
N ASN A 99 3.10 -1.01 10.05
CA ASN A 99 3.51 -0.22 11.21
C ASN A 99 4.34 1.00 10.81
N HIS A 100 5.26 0.83 9.86
CA HIS A 100 6.05 1.95 9.33
C HIS A 100 5.16 3.00 8.68
N ALA A 101 4.20 2.57 7.87
CA ALA A 101 3.23 3.45 7.22
C ALA A 101 2.35 4.21 8.22
N HIS A 102 1.88 3.54 9.29
CA HIS A 102 1.09 4.19 10.36
C HIS A 102 1.89 5.27 11.08
N PHE A 103 3.12 4.94 11.46
CA PHE A 103 3.99 5.89 12.15
C PHE A 103 4.29 7.11 11.27
N TRP A 104 4.60 6.87 10.01
CA TRP A 104 4.83 7.93 9.05
C TRP A 104 3.57 8.79 8.84
N ALA A 105 2.40 8.19 8.58
CA ALA A 105 1.15 8.91 8.38
C ALA A 105 0.81 9.82 9.57
N LYS A 106 1.01 9.32 10.79
CA LYS A 106 0.86 10.10 12.01
C LYS A 106 1.80 11.30 12.04
N SER A 107 3.07 11.12 11.64
CA SER A 107 4.05 12.21 11.57
C SER A 107 3.68 13.29 10.54
N GLN A 108 2.87 12.93 9.52
CA GLN A 108 2.34 13.85 8.51
C GLN A 108 1.05 14.57 8.97
N GLY A 109 0.61 14.36 10.19
CA GLY A 109 -0.62 14.95 10.73
C GLY A 109 -1.91 14.25 10.32
N ALA A 110 -1.83 13.08 9.71
CA ALA A 110 -3.01 12.29 9.35
C ALA A 110 -3.70 11.74 10.61
N PHE A 111 -5.03 11.77 10.62
CA PHE A 111 -5.79 11.26 11.77
C PHE A 111 -6.15 9.79 11.65
N ARG A 112 -6.03 9.20 10.43
CA ARG A 112 -6.23 7.76 10.19
C ARG A 112 -5.53 7.29 8.94
N VAL A 113 -5.36 5.99 8.83
CA VAL A 113 -5.04 5.25 7.61
C VAL A 113 -6.20 4.29 7.36
N VAL A 114 -6.75 4.31 6.15
CA VAL A 114 -7.82 3.41 5.72
C VAL A 114 -7.32 2.46 4.65
N LEU A 115 -7.91 1.28 4.58
CA LEU A 115 -7.62 0.29 3.53
C LEU A 115 -8.86 -0.54 3.22
N GLU A 116 -8.83 -1.19 2.07
CA GLU A 116 -9.83 -2.15 1.65
C GLU A 116 -9.18 -3.48 1.31
N THR A 117 -9.87 -4.57 1.56
CA THR A 117 -9.43 -5.91 1.16
C THR A 117 -10.64 -6.73 0.73
N ALA A 118 -10.41 -7.76 -0.09
CA ALA A 118 -11.48 -8.65 -0.53
C ALA A 118 -12.12 -9.39 0.66
N HIS A 119 -13.42 -9.59 0.61
CA HIS A 119 -14.15 -10.34 1.63
C HIS A 119 -13.59 -11.76 1.86
N THR A 120 -12.99 -12.34 0.83
CA THR A 120 -12.39 -13.68 0.87
C THR A 120 -10.95 -13.71 1.40
N ASN A 121 -10.30 -12.54 1.55
CA ASN A 121 -8.92 -12.45 2.02
C ASN A 121 -8.86 -12.44 3.55
N THR A 122 -9.22 -13.55 4.17
CA THR A 122 -9.28 -13.69 5.63
C THR A 122 -7.93 -13.58 6.31
N THR A 123 -6.85 -13.99 5.62
CA THR A 123 -5.47 -13.85 6.13
C THR A 123 -5.09 -12.38 6.31
N ALA A 124 -5.35 -11.54 5.30
CA ALA A 124 -5.10 -10.10 5.39
C ALA A 124 -5.96 -9.43 6.47
N GLN A 125 -7.25 -9.79 6.54
CA GLN A 125 -8.15 -9.28 7.57
C GLN A 125 -7.63 -9.55 8.98
N SER A 126 -7.15 -10.76 9.25
CA SER A 126 -6.56 -11.13 10.54
C SER A 126 -5.33 -10.29 10.88
N VAL A 127 -4.48 -9.98 9.88
CA VAL A 127 -3.31 -9.12 10.08
C VAL A 127 -3.75 -7.70 10.42
N TYR A 128 -4.72 -7.14 9.71
CA TYR A 128 -5.20 -5.78 9.95
C TYR A 128 -5.86 -5.65 11.32
N GLU A 129 -6.75 -6.56 11.66
CA GLU A 129 -7.42 -6.58 12.97
C GLU A 129 -6.41 -6.75 14.11
N GLY A 130 -5.41 -7.62 13.94
CA GLY A 130 -4.32 -7.80 14.90
C GLY A 130 -3.46 -6.56 15.10
N LEU A 131 -3.40 -5.65 14.13
CA LEU A 131 -2.70 -4.35 14.21
C LEU A 131 -3.59 -3.22 14.71
N GLY A 132 -4.87 -3.49 15.02
CA GLY A 132 -5.79 -2.50 15.56
C GLY A 132 -6.66 -1.79 14.53
N TYR A 133 -6.71 -2.28 13.28
CA TYR A 133 -7.72 -1.81 12.33
C TYR A 133 -9.10 -2.27 12.75
N GLU A 134 -10.07 -1.40 12.60
CA GLU A 134 -11.48 -1.68 12.88
C GLU A 134 -12.25 -1.72 11.56
N LEU A 135 -13.16 -2.70 11.43
CA LEU A 135 -14.03 -2.79 10.27
C LEU A 135 -15.04 -1.64 10.30
N GLU A 136 -15.06 -0.83 9.24
CA GLU A 136 -16.06 0.24 9.09
C GLU A 136 -17.43 -0.34 8.74
N THR A 137 -18.44 0.03 9.51
CA THR A 137 -19.82 -0.46 9.35
C THR A 137 -20.86 0.66 9.24
N GLU A 138 -20.49 1.91 9.53
CA GLU A 138 -21.41 3.06 9.49
C GLU A 138 -21.76 3.51 8.08
N PHE A 139 -20.82 3.37 7.13
CA PHE A 139 -20.96 3.91 5.79
C PHE A 139 -20.95 2.81 4.74
N ARG A 140 -21.80 2.95 3.73
CA ARG A 140 -21.74 2.13 2.53
C ARG A 140 -20.95 2.86 1.45
N LYS A 141 -20.12 2.14 0.74
CA LYS A 141 -19.39 2.65 -0.42
C LYS A 141 -20.19 2.37 -1.69
N TYR A 142 -20.35 3.40 -2.51
CA TYR A 142 -20.97 3.29 -3.84
C TYR A 142 -19.98 3.74 -4.89
N SER A 143 -19.98 3.08 -6.05
CA SER A 143 -19.20 3.51 -7.21
C SER A 143 -20.11 3.65 -8.44
N PHE A 144 -19.78 4.59 -9.31
CA PHE A 144 -20.44 4.80 -10.59
C PHE A 144 -19.37 4.79 -11.68
N SER A 145 -19.53 3.92 -12.70
CA SER A 145 -18.61 3.90 -13.84
C SER A 145 -18.84 5.11 -14.73
N THR A 146 -17.75 5.76 -15.14
CA THR A 146 -17.75 6.88 -16.10
C THR A 146 -17.13 6.47 -17.43
N GLU A 147 -16.86 5.18 -17.61
CA GLU A 147 -16.39 4.59 -18.86
C GLU A 147 -17.54 4.17 -19.75
#